data_7b7025757c0dae6914510ef6dbcc23c5
#
_entry.id   7b7025757c0dae6914510ef6dbcc23c5
#
_cell.length_a   1.000
_cell.length_b   1.000
_cell.length_c   1.000
_cell.angle_alpha   90.00
_cell.angle_beta   90.00
_cell.angle_gamma   90.00
#
_symmetry.space_group_name_H-M   'P 1'
#
loop_
_entity.id
_entity.type
_entity.pdbx_description
1 polymer ?
#
loop_
_entity_poly.entity_id
_entity_poly.type
_entity_poly.pdbx_seq_one_letter_code
_entity_poly.pdbx_strand_id
1 'polypeptide(L)'
;LSLVGSEMCIRDRFFTPVNICDLMVLCTQTEEKKTGQRMGDPTCGSGRLLLAYHARNPGNYLIGEDINRNCCLMTVCNMLIHGCVGEVICHDSLNPGNFVDGWKVNPILTRTGIPTIERMSMEEYRADRNLPASPYLIHKTAATDEKKRKTNSLSALQATFNM
;
A
#
# COMPACT_ATOMS: atom_id res chain seq x y z
N LEU A 1 -24.62 25.54 11.95
CA LEU A 1 -23.42 26.23 11.51
C LEU A 1 -22.47 25.25 10.85
N SER A 2 -22.49 25.30 9.55
CA SER A 2 -21.81 24.36 8.65
C SER A 2 -20.35 24.76 8.46
N LEU A 3 -19.48 24.41 9.40
CA LEU A 3 -18.04 24.45 9.20
C LEU A 3 -17.47 23.12 8.64
N VAL A 4 -18.34 22.15 8.42
CA VAL A 4 -17.94 20.80 7.96
C VAL A 4 -17.82 20.71 6.44
N GLY A 5 -18.36 21.68 5.71
CA GLY A 5 -18.44 21.61 4.25
C GLY A 5 -17.23 22.18 3.49
N SER A 6 -16.54 23.16 4.05
CA SER A 6 -15.53 23.93 3.28
C SER A 6 -14.09 23.45 3.46
N GLU A 7 -13.77 22.70 4.49
CA GLU A 7 -12.41 22.29 4.77
C GLU A 7 -11.99 20.94 4.18
N MET A 8 -12.93 20.27 3.51
CA MET A 8 -12.69 18.92 2.98
C MET A 8 -12.31 18.89 1.52
N CYS A 9 -12.21 20.04 0.87
CA CYS A 9 -11.79 20.15 -0.53
C CYS A 9 -10.28 20.44 -0.59
N ILE A 10 -9.46 19.47 -0.34
CA ILE A 10 -8.07 19.52 -0.78
C ILE A 10 -8.08 19.17 -2.28
N ARG A 11 -7.99 20.17 -3.15
CA ARG A 11 -7.99 20.04 -4.61
C ARG A 11 -9.26 19.37 -5.18
N ASP A 12 -10.43 19.94 -4.89
CA ASP A 12 -11.74 19.47 -5.39
C ASP A 12 -12.08 18.00 -5.05
N ARG A 13 -11.52 17.47 -3.95
CA ARG A 13 -11.80 16.11 -3.49
C ARG A 13 -12.81 16.11 -2.37
N PHE A 14 -13.91 15.42 -2.60
CA PHE A 14 -14.89 15.11 -1.58
C PHE A 14 -14.55 13.81 -0.88
N PHE A 15 -14.22 13.87 0.42
CA PHE A 15 -14.14 12.67 1.24
C PHE A 15 -15.56 12.22 1.62
N THR A 16 -15.83 10.94 1.49
CA THR A 16 -17.12 10.35 1.83
C THR A 16 -17.51 10.70 3.29
N PRO A 17 -18.69 11.27 3.54
CA PRO A 17 -19.17 11.56 4.89
C PRO A 17 -19.25 10.28 5.74
N VAL A 18 -19.01 10.41 7.06
CA VAL A 18 -18.94 9.26 7.98
C VAL A 18 -20.24 8.45 7.99
N ASN A 19 -21.39 9.12 7.99
CA ASN A 19 -22.71 8.47 7.94
C ASN A 19 -22.92 7.64 6.66
N ILE A 20 -22.35 8.08 5.53
CA ILE A 20 -22.40 7.33 4.26
C ILE A 20 -21.44 6.12 4.34
N CYS A 21 -20.25 6.29 4.92
CA CYS A 21 -19.35 5.16 5.16
C CYS A 21 -20.01 4.10 6.05
N ASP A 22 -20.68 4.52 7.12
CA ASP A 22 -21.42 3.62 8.01
C ASP A 22 -22.53 2.87 7.27
N LEU A 23 -23.29 3.56 6.43
CA LEU A 23 -24.34 2.97 5.61
C LEU A 23 -23.76 1.93 4.63
N MET A 24 -22.68 2.28 3.93
CA MET A 24 -22.01 1.36 3.01
C MET A 24 -21.54 0.09 3.71
N VAL A 25 -20.95 0.23 4.89
CA VAL A 25 -20.52 -0.93 5.69
C VAL A 25 -21.72 -1.78 6.09
N LEU A 26 -22.81 -1.18 6.55
CA LEU A 26 -24.03 -1.91 6.91
C LEU A 26 -24.62 -2.68 5.71
N CYS A 27 -24.60 -2.10 4.52
CA CYS A 27 -25.08 -2.76 3.31
C CYS A 27 -24.20 -3.93 2.86
N THR A 28 -22.90 -3.93 3.24
CA THR A 28 -21.95 -5.00 2.88
C THR A 28 -21.79 -6.07 3.96
N GLN A 29 -22.35 -5.85 5.15
CA GLN A 29 -22.28 -6.83 6.23
C GLN A 29 -23.13 -8.06 5.94
N THR A 30 -22.54 -9.22 6.16
CA THR A 30 -23.26 -10.49 6.29
C THR A 30 -23.69 -10.67 7.75
N GLU A 31 -24.71 -11.50 8.02
CA GLU A 31 -25.19 -11.78 9.37
C GLU A 31 -24.10 -12.36 10.30
N GLU A 32 -23.14 -13.07 9.72
CA GLU A 32 -21.99 -13.63 10.46
C GLU A 32 -20.81 -12.66 10.44
N LYS A 33 -20.34 -12.26 11.64
CA LYS A 33 -19.09 -11.53 11.80
C LYS A 33 -17.91 -12.45 11.48
N LYS A 34 -17.26 -12.23 10.36
CA LYS A 34 -16.07 -13.00 9.96
C LYS A 34 -14.80 -12.19 10.32
N THR A 35 -13.84 -12.85 10.95
CA THR A 35 -12.50 -12.33 11.23
C THR A 35 -11.48 -12.93 10.29
N GLY A 36 -10.32 -12.26 10.10
CA GLY A 36 -9.26 -12.74 9.22
C GLY A 36 -9.53 -12.55 7.73
N GLN A 37 -10.55 -11.79 7.37
CA GLN A 37 -10.84 -11.46 5.97
C GLN A 37 -10.00 -10.27 5.50
N ARG A 38 -9.87 -10.14 4.18
CA ARG A 38 -9.27 -8.97 3.53
C ARG A 38 -10.39 -8.06 3.01
N MET A 39 -10.36 -6.79 3.40
CA MET A 39 -11.29 -5.75 2.94
C MET A 39 -10.51 -4.69 2.18
N GLY A 40 -10.86 -4.45 0.92
CA GLY A 40 -10.22 -3.47 0.05
C GLY A 40 -11.10 -2.26 -0.23
N ASP A 41 -10.47 -1.08 -0.30
CA ASP A 41 -11.05 0.15 -0.81
C ASP A 41 -10.12 0.72 -1.89
N PRO A 42 -10.48 0.61 -3.18
CA PRO A 42 -9.62 1.00 -4.31
C PRO A 42 -9.51 2.52 -4.52
N THR A 43 -10.22 3.32 -3.72
CA THR A 43 -10.23 4.79 -3.76
C THR A 43 -10.31 5.36 -2.36
N CYS A 44 -9.43 4.90 -1.48
CA CYS A 44 -9.57 5.02 -0.03
C CYS A 44 -9.62 6.47 0.50
N GLY A 45 -9.09 7.45 -0.24
CA GLY A 45 -9.05 8.84 0.19
C GLY A 45 -8.32 9.00 1.53
N SER A 46 -9.05 9.34 2.58
CA SER A 46 -8.53 9.40 3.96
C SER A 46 -8.72 8.11 4.77
N GLY A 47 -9.23 7.04 4.16
CA GLY A 47 -9.45 5.75 4.82
C GLY A 47 -10.72 5.66 5.67
N ARG A 48 -11.65 6.60 5.54
CA ARG A 48 -12.87 6.64 6.37
C ARG A 48 -13.72 5.39 6.25
N LEU A 49 -13.87 4.85 5.04
CA LEU A 49 -14.64 3.63 4.82
C LEU A 49 -13.96 2.43 5.49
N LEU A 50 -12.65 2.33 5.40
CA LEU A 50 -11.87 1.29 6.07
C LEU A 50 -12.00 1.38 7.59
N LEU A 51 -11.96 2.60 8.16
CA LEU A 51 -12.17 2.82 9.60
C LEU A 51 -13.58 2.46 10.04
N ALA A 52 -14.61 2.86 9.28
CA ALA A 52 -15.99 2.49 9.57
C ALA A 52 -16.18 0.96 9.55
N TYR A 53 -15.54 0.28 8.58
CA TYR A 53 -15.54 -1.17 8.52
C TYR A 53 -14.81 -1.79 9.73
N HIS A 54 -13.62 -1.30 10.07
CA HIS A 54 -12.84 -1.80 11.21
C HIS A 54 -13.59 -1.67 12.54
N ALA A 55 -14.25 -0.54 12.77
CA ALA A 55 -15.02 -0.30 14.00
C ALA A 55 -16.13 -1.34 14.21
N ARG A 56 -16.71 -1.86 13.14
CA ARG A 56 -17.79 -2.86 13.20
C ARG A 56 -17.28 -4.30 13.08
N ASN A 57 -16.17 -4.49 12.39
CA ASN A 57 -15.58 -5.79 12.07
C ASN A 57 -14.09 -5.80 12.39
N PRO A 58 -13.70 -5.73 13.68
CA PRO A 58 -12.30 -5.78 14.07
C PRO A 58 -11.66 -7.13 13.73
N GLY A 59 -10.33 -7.17 13.63
CA GLY A 59 -9.59 -8.41 13.34
C GLY A 59 -9.54 -8.81 11.86
N ASN A 60 -9.86 -7.90 10.98
CA ASN A 60 -9.73 -8.08 9.54
C ASN A 60 -8.53 -7.30 8.98
N TYR A 61 -7.99 -7.73 7.84
CA TYR A 61 -6.89 -7.10 7.15
C TYR A 61 -7.42 -6.07 6.14
N LEU A 62 -6.99 -4.81 6.27
CA LEU A 62 -7.50 -3.71 5.46
C LEU A 62 -6.52 -3.35 4.34
N ILE A 63 -7.04 -3.06 3.16
CA ILE A 63 -6.27 -2.66 1.99
C ILE A 63 -6.84 -1.34 1.49
N GLY A 64 -6.05 -0.26 1.60
CA GLY A 64 -6.39 1.04 1.05
C GLY A 64 -5.59 1.30 -0.22
N GLU A 65 -6.26 1.71 -1.29
CA GLU A 65 -5.60 2.09 -2.53
C GLU A 65 -6.04 3.49 -2.95
N ASP A 66 -5.12 4.30 -3.43
CA ASP A 66 -5.44 5.62 -3.99
C ASP A 66 -4.33 6.06 -4.95
N ILE A 67 -4.70 6.79 -5.98
CA ILE A 67 -3.74 7.37 -6.92
C ILE A 67 -2.98 8.55 -6.33
N ASN A 68 -3.55 9.17 -5.30
CA ASN A 68 -2.96 10.34 -4.64
C ASN A 68 -2.19 9.95 -3.39
N ARG A 69 -0.89 10.20 -3.41
CA ARG A 69 0.02 9.90 -2.31
C ARG A 69 -0.39 10.54 -0.98
N ASN A 70 -0.95 11.76 -0.97
CA ASN A 70 -1.39 12.41 0.27
C ASN A 70 -2.61 11.70 0.87
N CYS A 71 -3.53 11.21 0.03
CA CYS A 71 -4.65 10.38 0.47
C CYS A 71 -4.14 9.09 1.13
N CYS A 72 -3.19 8.40 0.49
CA CYS A 72 -2.55 7.22 1.06
C CYS A 72 -1.92 7.51 2.42
N LEU A 73 -1.16 8.61 2.55
CA LEU A 73 -0.53 8.99 3.83
C LEU A 73 -1.56 9.30 4.92
N MET A 74 -2.67 9.96 4.58
CA MET A 74 -3.78 10.17 5.53
C MET A 74 -4.38 8.84 5.98
N THR A 75 -4.58 7.91 5.05
CA THR A 75 -5.09 6.57 5.37
C THR A 75 -4.11 5.80 6.25
N VAL A 76 -2.80 5.83 5.95
CA VAL A 76 -1.75 5.22 6.79
C VAL A 76 -1.81 5.76 8.23
N CYS A 77 -1.85 7.09 8.40
CA CYS A 77 -1.94 7.71 9.72
C CYS A 77 -3.21 7.29 10.46
N ASN A 78 -4.35 7.32 9.79
CA ASN A 78 -5.63 6.93 10.39
C ASN A 78 -5.63 5.45 10.79
N MET A 79 -5.18 4.56 9.93
CA MET A 79 -5.07 3.13 10.25
C MET A 79 -4.11 2.87 11.41
N LEU A 80 -2.97 3.58 11.47
CA LEU A 80 -1.99 3.44 12.54
C LEU A 80 -2.61 3.80 13.90
N ILE A 81 -3.25 4.97 13.99
CA ILE A 81 -3.84 5.51 15.23
C ILE A 81 -4.99 4.63 15.73
N HIS A 82 -5.78 4.07 14.82
CA HIS A 82 -6.95 3.24 15.18
C HIS A 82 -6.60 1.75 15.33
N GLY A 83 -5.33 1.38 15.27
CA GLY A 83 -4.90 -0.02 15.44
C GLY A 83 -5.35 -0.96 14.34
N CYS A 84 -5.63 -0.44 13.16
CA CYS A 84 -5.96 -1.24 11.99
C CYS A 84 -4.72 -1.96 11.48
N VAL A 85 -4.85 -3.24 11.12
CA VAL A 85 -3.79 -4.01 10.48
C VAL A 85 -4.08 -4.09 8.99
N GLY A 86 -3.07 -3.80 8.15
CA GLY A 86 -3.29 -3.85 6.71
C GLY A 86 -2.18 -3.23 5.89
N GLU A 87 -2.54 -2.78 4.72
CA GLU A 87 -1.64 -2.12 3.78
C GLU A 87 -2.31 -0.94 3.08
N VAL A 88 -1.52 0.04 2.68
CA VAL A 88 -1.97 1.17 1.87
C VAL A 88 -1.04 1.32 0.68
N ILE A 89 -1.61 1.46 -0.51
CA ILE A 89 -0.87 1.44 -1.76
C ILE A 89 -1.21 2.69 -2.58
N CYS A 90 -0.18 3.37 -3.02
CA CYS A 90 -0.28 4.48 -3.94
C CYS A 90 -0.07 3.98 -5.37
N HIS A 91 -1.16 3.83 -6.10
CA HIS A 91 -1.16 3.42 -7.50
C HIS A 91 -2.50 3.77 -8.17
N ASP A 92 -2.58 3.57 -9.47
CA ASP A 92 -3.85 3.56 -10.19
C ASP A 92 -4.48 2.16 -10.07
N SER A 93 -5.58 2.05 -9.33
CA SER A 93 -6.28 0.77 -9.09
C SER A 93 -6.80 0.12 -10.38
N LEU A 94 -7.01 0.91 -11.45
CA LEU A 94 -7.36 0.40 -12.77
C LEU A 94 -6.14 -0.09 -13.56
N ASN A 95 -4.94 0.32 -13.16
CA ASN A 95 -3.68 -0.10 -13.77
C ASN A 95 -2.67 -0.53 -12.69
N PRO A 96 -2.82 -1.71 -12.10
CA PRO A 96 -2.01 -2.16 -10.96
C PRO A 96 -0.52 -2.32 -11.26
N GLY A 97 -0.11 -2.27 -12.54
CA GLY A 97 1.31 -2.23 -12.92
C GLY A 97 2.01 -0.93 -12.56
N ASN A 98 1.28 0.14 -12.26
CA ASN A 98 1.78 1.49 -12.00
C ASN A 98 1.93 1.78 -10.51
N PHE A 99 2.70 0.94 -9.79
CA PHE A 99 3.02 1.13 -8.38
C PHE A 99 3.92 2.36 -8.18
N VAL A 100 3.52 3.25 -7.27
CA VAL A 100 4.27 4.45 -6.91
C VAL A 100 4.92 4.32 -5.53
N ASP A 101 4.14 3.90 -4.53
CA ASP A 101 4.59 3.74 -3.14
C ASP A 101 3.63 2.80 -2.38
N GLY A 102 4.07 2.27 -1.23
CA GLY A 102 3.21 1.42 -0.40
C GLY A 102 3.70 1.29 1.03
N TRP A 103 2.77 0.99 1.93
CA TRP A 103 3.03 0.86 3.37
C TRP A 103 2.25 -0.30 3.96
N LYS A 104 2.92 -1.12 4.76
CA LYS A 104 2.29 -2.07 5.67
C LYS A 104 2.06 -1.35 7.00
N VAL A 105 0.83 -1.35 7.47
CA VAL A 105 0.42 -0.68 8.69
C VAL A 105 0.17 -1.71 9.78
N ASN A 106 0.83 -1.54 10.90
CA ASN A 106 0.70 -2.40 12.07
C ASN A 106 0.98 -3.90 11.83
N PRO A 107 1.98 -4.29 11.02
CA PRO A 107 2.19 -5.71 10.67
C PRO A 107 2.52 -6.60 11.88
N ILE A 108 3.05 -6.03 12.95
CA ILE A 108 3.42 -6.76 14.17
C ILE A 108 2.55 -6.40 15.39
N LEU A 109 1.52 -5.56 15.23
CA LEU A 109 0.71 -5.05 16.32
C LEU A 109 0.08 -6.16 17.18
N THR A 110 -0.50 -7.16 16.55
CA THR A 110 -1.14 -8.29 17.26
C THR A 110 -0.17 -9.12 18.10
N ARG A 111 1.12 -9.11 17.77
CA ARG A 111 2.16 -9.86 18.47
C ARG A 111 2.85 -9.02 19.55
N THR A 112 3.08 -7.73 19.27
CA THR A 112 3.92 -6.87 20.14
C THR A 112 3.13 -5.80 20.88
N GLY A 113 1.92 -5.48 20.44
CA GLY A 113 1.14 -4.34 20.92
C GLY A 113 1.70 -2.97 20.46
N ILE A 114 2.75 -2.94 19.65
CA ILE A 114 3.43 -1.71 19.23
C ILE A 114 2.98 -1.33 17.81
N PRO A 115 2.40 -0.15 17.62
CA PRO A 115 2.06 0.36 16.28
C PRO A 115 3.33 0.59 15.46
N THR A 116 3.34 0.11 14.22
CA THR A 116 4.48 0.24 13.31
C THR A 116 4.04 0.47 11.88
N ILE A 117 4.90 1.11 11.10
CA ILE A 117 4.73 1.27 9.66
C ILE A 117 5.98 0.72 9.00
N GLU A 118 5.80 -0.15 8.02
CA GLU A 118 6.88 -0.66 7.17
C GLU A 118 6.62 -0.23 5.73
N ARG A 119 7.66 0.24 5.05
CA ARG A 119 7.53 0.62 3.64
C ARG A 119 7.55 -0.64 2.78
N MET A 120 6.60 -0.73 1.86
CA MET A 120 6.50 -1.83 0.91
C MET A 120 7.41 -1.59 -0.29
N SER A 121 8.19 -2.58 -0.68
CA SER A 121 8.96 -2.54 -1.91
C SER A 121 8.10 -2.88 -3.14
N MET A 122 8.58 -2.53 -4.33
CA MET A 122 7.91 -2.91 -5.58
C MET A 122 7.90 -4.44 -5.77
N GLU A 123 8.93 -5.12 -5.33
CA GLU A 123 9.04 -6.58 -5.39
C GLU A 123 7.98 -7.25 -4.51
N GLU A 124 7.81 -6.79 -3.28
CA GLU A 124 6.77 -7.27 -2.36
C GLU A 124 5.37 -7.02 -2.92
N TYR A 125 5.11 -5.79 -3.40
CA TYR A 125 3.84 -5.44 -4.04
C TYR A 125 3.48 -6.38 -5.19
N ARG A 126 4.45 -6.71 -6.06
CA ARG A 126 4.24 -7.61 -7.19
C ARG A 126 4.03 -9.06 -6.78
N ALA A 127 4.80 -9.52 -5.80
CA ALA A 127 4.68 -10.87 -5.26
C ALA A 127 3.29 -11.12 -4.66
N ASP A 128 2.79 -10.18 -3.87
CA ASP A 128 1.47 -10.27 -3.22
C ASP A 128 0.30 -10.29 -4.24
N ARG A 129 0.51 -9.75 -5.43
CA ARG A 129 -0.51 -9.64 -6.48
C ARG A 129 -0.28 -10.55 -7.69
N ASN A 130 0.71 -11.43 -7.63
CA ASN A 130 1.11 -12.28 -8.76
C ASN A 130 1.35 -11.50 -10.08
N LEU A 131 1.84 -10.27 -9.97
CA LEU A 131 2.12 -9.44 -11.13
C LEU A 131 3.45 -9.84 -11.78
N PRO A 132 3.57 -9.80 -13.12
CA PRO A 132 4.81 -10.15 -13.80
C PRO A 132 5.95 -9.23 -13.36
N ALA A 133 7.20 -9.75 -13.41
CA ALA A 133 8.40 -8.96 -13.11
C ALA A 133 8.44 -7.66 -13.94
N SER A 134 8.87 -6.56 -13.30
CA SER A 134 8.93 -5.28 -14.00
C SER A 134 9.93 -5.34 -15.17
N PRO A 135 9.55 -4.89 -16.38
CA PRO A 135 10.50 -4.75 -17.48
C PRO A 135 11.73 -3.91 -17.11
N TYR A 136 11.59 -2.94 -16.20
CA TYR A 136 12.69 -2.12 -15.69
C TYR A 136 13.72 -2.89 -14.84
N LEU A 137 13.31 -3.96 -14.16
CA LEU A 137 14.23 -4.80 -13.38
C LEU A 137 15.06 -5.70 -14.31
N ILE A 138 14.48 -6.18 -15.41
CA ILE A 138 15.18 -6.99 -16.40
C ILE A 138 16.35 -6.20 -17.02
N HIS A 139 16.14 -4.91 -17.29
CA HIS A 139 17.20 -4.03 -17.82
C HIS A 139 18.29 -3.70 -16.76
N LYS A 140 17.94 -3.57 -15.47
CA LYS A 140 18.92 -3.30 -14.41
C LYS A 140 19.80 -4.52 -14.12
N THR A 141 19.24 -5.71 -14.07
CA THR A 141 20.00 -6.95 -13.87
C THR A 141 20.92 -7.22 -15.08
N ALA A 142 20.43 -7.06 -16.30
CA ALA A 142 21.24 -7.21 -17.50
C ALA A 142 22.41 -6.20 -17.56
N ALA A 143 22.16 -4.93 -17.22
CA ALA A 143 23.21 -3.89 -17.17
C ALA A 143 24.24 -4.14 -16.04
N THR A 144 23.80 -4.70 -14.90
CA THR A 144 24.69 -5.02 -13.75
C THR A 144 25.54 -6.24 -14.08
N ASP A 145 24.98 -7.25 -14.75
CA ASP A 145 25.69 -8.46 -15.17
C ASP A 145 26.69 -8.17 -16.29
N GLU A 146 26.35 -7.26 -17.21
CA GLU A 146 27.27 -6.81 -18.26
C GLU A 146 28.45 -6.00 -17.70
N LYS A 147 28.18 -5.16 -16.67
CA LYS A 147 29.22 -4.42 -15.95
C LYS A 147 30.14 -5.34 -15.14
N LYS A 148 29.61 -6.38 -14.48
CA LYS A 148 30.39 -7.42 -13.80
C LYS A 148 31.22 -8.26 -14.77
N ARG A 149 30.69 -8.61 -15.95
CA ARG A 149 31.43 -9.34 -16.98
C ARG A 149 32.59 -8.52 -17.54
N LYS A 150 32.41 -7.23 -17.81
CA LYS A 150 33.47 -6.33 -18.25
C LYS A 150 34.56 -6.11 -17.22
N THR A 151 34.20 -6.02 -15.91
CA THR A 151 35.20 -5.87 -14.83
C THR A 151 36.02 -7.17 -14.64
N ASN A 152 35.39 -8.33 -14.74
CA ASN A 152 36.10 -9.62 -14.63
C ASN A 152 37.00 -9.90 -15.84
N SER A 153 36.61 -9.47 -17.05
CA SER A 153 37.49 -9.62 -18.24
C SER A 153 38.66 -8.67 -18.20
N LEU A 154 38.56 -7.47 -17.65
CA LEU A 154 39.66 -6.55 -17.47
C LEU A 154 40.66 -7.03 -16.39
N SER A 155 40.17 -7.59 -15.29
CA SER A 155 41.05 -8.17 -14.24
C SER A 155 41.77 -9.41 -14.72
N ALA A 156 41.14 -10.24 -15.55
CA ALA A 156 41.79 -11.40 -16.16
C ALA A 156 42.90 -11.02 -17.17
N LEU A 157 42.68 -9.96 -17.97
CA LEU A 157 43.68 -9.42 -18.88
C LEU A 157 44.89 -8.79 -18.16
N GLN A 158 44.66 -8.10 -17.02
CA GLN A 158 45.74 -7.55 -16.20
C GLN A 158 46.58 -8.62 -15.51
N ALA A 159 45.98 -9.76 -15.12
CA ALA A 159 46.70 -10.89 -14.54
C ALA A 159 47.62 -11.60 -15.54
N THR A 160 47.26 -11.59 -16.84
CA THR A 160 48.09 -12.18 -17.92
C THR A 160 49.25 -11.28 -18.39
N PHE A 161 49.20 -9.98 -18.08
CA PHE A 161 50.24 -9.02 -18.46
C PHE A 161 51.37 -8.89 -17.40
N ASN A 162 51.16 -9.42 -16.19
CA ASN A 162 52.13 -9.38 -15.09
C ASN A 162 52.87 -10.71 -14.89
N MET A 163 52.86 -11.59 -15.88
CA MET A 163 53.73 -12.77 -15.99
C MET A 163 54.79 -12.51 -17.06
#